data_7bf0e9328acb2cc226709f488fa088ac
#
_entry.id   7bf0e9328acb2cc226709f488fa088ac
#
_cell.length_a   1.000
_cell.length_b   1.000
_cell.length_c   1.000
_cell.angle_alpha   90.00
_cell.angle_beta   90.00
_cell.angle_gamma   90.00
#
_symmetry.space_group_name_H-M   'P 1'
#
loop_
_entity.id
_entity.type
_entity.pdbx_description
1 polymer ?
#
loop_
_entity_poly.entity_id
_entity_poly.type
_entity_poly.pdbx_seq_one_letter_code
_entity_poly.pdbx_strand_id
1 'polypeptide(L)'
;MFEIKVSQEIKDACPVFAGAAVYAAVKNTAYCEGLWKEINAFTEELTTTTQIEDIKHQPVIAATREAYKRCGKDPGRYRPSAEALRRRLMRGIPLYQIDTLVDLINLVSLRTGHSIGGFDADKIQGAYLELGIGKAGEPFEGIGKGVLNIEGLPVYRDASGGIGTPTSDNERTKMNLGTTHILAIVNGYNGKKGLKEAAEMILSLIHISEPTRPY
;
A
#
# COMPACT_ATOMS: atom_id res chain seq x y z
N MET A 1 -15.54 -11.27 -2.96
CA MET A 1 -14.37 -10.67 -3.64
C MET A 1 -14.88 -9.42 -4.35
N PHE A 2 -14.21 -8.27 -4.20
CA PHE A 2 -14.62 -7.03 -4.85
C PHE A 2 -14.16 -7.02 -6.30
N GLU A 3 -15.02 -6.54 -7.23
CA GLU A 3 -14.60 -6.17 -8.56
C GLU A 3 -13.82 -4.85 -8.48
N ILE A 4 -12.68 -4.73 -9.16
CA ILE A 4 -11.90 -3.48 -9.22
C ILE A 4 -11.95 -2.97 -10.65
N LYS A 5 -12.58 -1.81 -10.83
CA LYS A 5 -12.70 -1.12 -12.11
C LYS A 5 -11.62 -0.05 -12.22
N VAL A 6 -11.00 0.04 -13.38
CA VAL A 6 -10.02 1.09 -13.66
C VAL A 6 -10.67 2.10 -14.60
N SER A 7 -10.73 3.37 -14.17
CA SER A 7 -11.33 4.45 -14.96
C SER A 7 -10.55 4.72 -16.24
N GLN A 8 -11.21 5.36 -17.21
CA GLN A 8 -10.57 5.74 -18.47
C GLN A 8 -9.42 6.74 -18.24
N GLU A 9 -9.59 7.67 -17.29
CA GLU A 9 -8.56 8.66 -16.93
C GLU A 9 -7.24 7.98 -16.48
N ILE A 10 -7.33 6.90 -15.68
CA ILE A 10 -6.15 6.12 -15.26
C ILE A 10 -5.57 5.35 -16.44
N LYS A 11 -6.40 4.76 -17.31
CA LYS A 11 -5.91 4.04 -18.50
C LYS A 11 -5.16 4.97 -19.45
N ASP A 12 -5.62 6.20 -19.58
CA ASP A 12 -4.99 7.22 -20.45
C ASP A 12 -3.67 7.73 -19.82
N ALA A 13 -3.68 8.04 -18.52
CA ALA A 13 -2.48 8.51 -17.81
C ALA A 13 -1.44 7.42 -17.61
N CYS A 14 -1.87 6.18 -17.38
CA CYS A 14 -1.03 5.04 -17.02
C CYS A 14 -1.42 3.79 -17.84
N PRO A 15 -1.19 3.76 -19.15
CA PRO A 15 -1.69 2.70 -20.06
C PRO A 15 -1.16 1.30 -19.75
N VAL A 16 -0.03 1.21 -19.04
CA VAL A 16 0.56 -0.07 -18.61
C VAL A 16 0.14 -0.49 -17.21
N PHE A 17 -0.72 0.32 -16.54
CA PHE A 17 -1.13 0.01 -15.16
C PHE A 17 -1.72 -1.39 -15.06
N ALA A 18 -1.29 -2.11 -14.04
CA ALA A 18 -1.88 -3.37 -13.60
C ALA A 18 -1.94 -3.39 -12.08
N GLY A 19 -2.90 -4.09 -11.51
CA GLY A 19 -3.01 -4.29 -10.08
C GLY A 19 -3.13 -5.78 -9.74
N ALA A 20 -2.71 -6.13 -8.53
CA ALA A 20 -3.02 -7.42 -7.93
C ALA A 20 -3.74 -7.19 -6.60
N ALA A 21 -4.78 -7.98 -6.33
CA ALA A 21 -5.54 -7.89 -5.09
C ALA A 21 -5.49 -9.22 -4.35
N VAL A 22 -5.28 -9.15 -3.05
CA VAL A 22 -5.37 -10.27 -2.11
C VAL A 22 -6.55 -10.01 -1.20
N TYR A 23 -7.49 -10.94 -1.18
CA TYR A 23 -8.60 -10.96 -0.22
C TYR A 23 -8.48 -12.22 0.62
N ALA A 24 -8.43 -12.08 1.94
CA ALA A 24 -8.26 -13.20 2.86
C ALA A 24 -9.00 -12.97 4.17
N ALA A 25 -9.53 -14.06 4.76
CA ALA A 25 -9.91 -14.07 6.15
C ALA A 25 -8.64 -14.11 7.01
N VAL A 26 -8.58 -13.30 8.05
CA VAL A 26 -7.38 -13.10 8.86
C VAL A 26 -7.71 -12.98 10.35
N LYS A 27 -6.71 -13.22 11.18
CA LYS A 27 -6.72 -12.87 12.59
C LYS A 27 -5.59 -11.88 12.85
N ASN A 28 -5.94 -10.62 13.05
CA ASN A 28 -4.96 -9.59 13.35
C ASN A 28 -4.45 -9.70 14.80
N THR A 29 -3.19 -9.40 15.01
CA THR A 29 -2.56 -9.35 16.34
C THR A 29 -1.77 -8.07 16.49
N ALA A 30 -1.53 -7.65 17.73
CA ALA A 30 -0.79 -6.42 18.01
C ALA A 30 0.68 -6.52 17.61
N TYR A 31 1.24 -7.74 17.60
CA TYR A 31 2.67 -7.97 17.35
C TYR A 31 2.91 -9.40 16.85
N CYS A 32 3.85 -9.55 15.92
CA CYS A 32 4.37 -10.84 15.47
C CYS A 32 5.91 -10.79 15.46
N GLU A 33 6.54 -11.51 16.39
CA GLU A 33 7.99 -11.52 16.54
C GLU A 33 8.73 -11.96 15.28
N GLY A 34 8.23 -13.03 14.62
CA GLY A 34 8.82 -13.53 13.39
C GLY A 34 8.82 -12.49 12.27
N LEU A 35 7.71 -11.77 12.11
CA LEU A 35 7.59 -10.69 11.13
C LEU A 35 8.57 -9.54 11.42
N TRP A 36 8.70 -9.16 12.69
CA TRP A 36 9.62 -8.10 13.08
C TRP A 36 11.08 -8.47 12.94
N LYS A 37 11.45 -9.74 13.12
CA LYS A 37 12.80 -10.24 12.77
C LYS A 37 13.09 -10.03 11.28
N GLU A 38 12.14 -10.32 10.39
CA GLU A 38 12.30 -10.09 8.96
C GLU A 38 12.37 -8.60 8.60
N ILE A 39 11.55 -7.75 9.24
CA ILE A 39 11.59 -6.29 9.06
C ILE A 39 12.96 -5.73 9.46
N ASN A 40 13.49 -6.16 10.60
CA ASN A 40 14.78 -5.70 11.10
C ASN A 40 15.92 -6.16 10.18
N ALA A 41 15.93 -7.42 9.75
CA ALA A 41 16.92 -7.94 8.81
C ALA A 41 16.92 -7.19 7.48
N PHE A 42 15.72 -6.93 6.92
CA PHE A 42 15.61 -6.13 5.69
C PHE A 42 16.05 -4.68 5.90
N THR A 43 15.77 -4.10 7.07
CA THR A 43 16.21 -2.73 7.41
C THR A 43 17.73 -2.64 7.41
N GLU A 44 18.41 -3.60 8.02
CA GLU A 44 19.87 -3.67 8.06
C GLU A 44 20.45 -3.82 6.64
N GLU A 45 19.90 -4.74 5.83
CA GLU A 45 20.30 -4.90 4.43
C GLU A 45 20.10 -3.59 3.65
N LEU A 46 18.92 -2.96 3.72
CA LEU A 46 18.60 -1.74 3.00
C LEU A 46 19.56 -0.61 3.35
N THR A 47 19.85 -0.41 4.64
CA THR A 47 20.69 0.68 5.12
C THR A 47 22.17 0.50 4.80
N THR A 48 22.61 -0.74 4.59
CA THR A 48 24.01 -1.06 4.22
C THR A 48 24.24 -1.07 2.71
N THR A 49 23.21 -1.38 1.90
CA THR A 49 23.36 -1.60 0.45
C THR A 49 22.83 -0.46 -0.42
N THR A 50 22.05 0.48 0.13
CA THR A 50 21.35 1.51 -0.64
C THR A 50 21.77 2.91 -0.21
N GLN A 51 21.82 3.85 -1.16
CA GLN A 51 21.92 5.28 -0.85
C GLN A 51 20.53 5.92 -0.90
N ILE A 52 20.27 6.92 -0.06
CA ILE A 52 18.95 7.56 0.04
C ILE A 52 18.51 8.23 -1.27
N GLU A 53 19.47 8.68 -2.07
CA GLU A 53 19.27 9.31 -3.38
C GLU A 53 18.76 8.30 -4.41
N ASP A 54 19.12 7.03 -4.30
CA ASP A 54 18.79 5.97 -5.26
C ASP A 54 17.36 5.47 -5.12
N ILE A 55 16.74 5.68 -3.96
CA ILE A 55 15.39 5.18 -3.68
C ILE A 55 14.38 5.63 -4.74
N LYS A 56 14.40 6.91 -5.12
CA LYS A 56 13.48 7.46 -6.14
C LYS A 56 13.73 6.94 -7.56
N HIS A 57 14.88 6.34 -7.80
CA HIS A 57 15.30 5.77 -9.09
C HIS A 57 15.01 4.28 -9.20
N GLN A 58 14.61 3.63 -8.12
CA GLN A 58 14.19 2.23 -8.20
C GLN A 58 12.99 2.08 -9.13
N PRO A 59 13.00 1.10 -10.07
CA PRO A 59 12.06 1.07 -11.18
C PRO A 59 10.59 1.16 -10.79
N VAL A 60 10.17 0.44 -9.74
CA VAL A 60 8.78 0.43 -9.28
C VAL A 60 8.40 1.77 -8.66
N ILE A 61 9.27 2.33 -7.83
CA ILE A 61 9.06 3.65 -7.20
C ILE A 61 9.07 4.75 -8.26
N ALA A 62 10.02 4.72 -9.20
CA ALA A 62 10.12 5.68 -10.30
C ALA A 62 8.85 5.66 -11.17
N ALA A 63 8.30 4.47 -11.48
CA ALA A 63 7.06 4.35 -12.24
C ALA A 63 5.86 4.94 -11.49
N THR A 64 5.75 4.71 -10.17
CA THR A 64 4.70 5.33 -9.35
C THR A 64 4.82 6.86 -9.32
N ARG A 65 6.03 7.38 -9.20
CA ARG A 65 6.30 8.82 -9.26
C ARG A 65 5.93 9.43 -10.61
N GLU A 66 6.21 8.71 -11.70
CA GLU A 66 5.84 9.15 -13.05
C GLU A 66 4.31 9.13 -13.25
N ALA A 67 3.62 8.10 -12.73
CA ALA A 67 2.16 8.06 -12.71
C ALA A 67 1.57 9.29 -12.00
N TYR A 68 2.12 9.69 -10.84
CA TYR A 68 1.68 10.90 -10.14
C TYR A 68 1.78 12.14 -11.03
N LYS A 69 2.91 12.34 -11.70
CA LYS A 69 3.10 13.49 -12.61
C LYS A 69 2.07 13.50 -13.74
N ARG A 70 1.83 12.33 -14.35
CA ARG A 70 0.83 12.20 -15.42
C ARG A 70 -0.61 12.45 -14.94
N CYS A 71 -0.90 12.14 -13.69
CA CYS A 71 -2.17 12.46 -13.05
C CYS A 71 -2.25 13.90 -12.51
N GLY A 72 -1.18 14.69 -12.63
CA GLY A 72 -1.15 16.10 -12.20
C GLY A 72 -0.67 16.32 -10.77
N LYS A 73 -0.03 15.31 -10.11
CA LYS A 73 0.47 15.42 -8.73
C LYS A 73 1.99 15.49 -8.66
N ASP A 74 2.51 16.36 -7.78
CA ASP A 74 3.94 16.42 -7.50
C ASP A 74 4.38 15.27 -6.56
N PRO A 75 5.18 14.29 -7.03
CA PRO A 75 5.65 13.18 -6.20
C PRO A 75 6.75 13.59 -5.22
N GLY A 76 7.28 14.80 -5.28
CA GLY A 76 8.20 15.35 -4.30
C GLY A 76 7.49 15.72 -3.01
N ARG A 77 6.32 16.32 -3.13
CA ARG A 77 5.46 16.73 -2.02
C ARG A 77 4.59 15.58 -1.50
N TYR A 78 4.03 14.78 -2.41
CA TYR A 78 3.17 13.63 -2.11
C TYR A 78 3.92 12.33 -2.47
N ARG A 79 4.72 11.80 -1.56
CA ARG A 79 5.53 10.61 -1.86
C ARG A 79 4.70 9.34 -1.86
N PRO A 80 4.97 8.40 -2.78
CA PRO A 80 4.51 7.03 -2.66
C PRO A 80 4.89 6.41 -1.31
N SER A 81 4.02 5.60 -0.73
CA SER A 81 4.25 5.01 0.60
C SER A 81 5.52 4.16 0.65
N ALA A 82 5.80 3.35 -0.38
CA ALA A 82 7.03 2.55 -0.48
C ALA A 82 8.29 3.42 -0.44
N GLU A 83 8.30 4.57 -1.12
CA GLU A 83 9.41 5.53 -1.05
C GLU A 83 9.53 6.15 0.33
N ALA A 84 8.38 6.53 0.93
CA ALA A 84 8.36 7.17 2.25
C ALA A 84 8.90 6.23 3.34
N LEU A 85 8.50 4.94 3.33
CA LEU A 85 8.97 3.92 4.27
C LEU A 85 10.49 3.71 4.16
N ARG A 86 11.00 3.50 2.94
CA ARG A 86 12.45 3.32 2.72
C ARG A 86 13.26 4.53 3.16
N ARG A 87 12.82 5.75 2.81
CA ARG A 87 13.49 7.00 3.24
C ARG A 87 13.47 7.19 4.75
N ARG A 88 12.41 6.71 5.42
CA ARG A 88 12.32 6.73 6.88
C ARG A 88 13.43 5.89 7.51
N LEU A 89 13.59 4.64 7.04
CA LEU A 89 14.64 3.73 7.50
C LEU A 89 16.04 4.26 7.22
N MET A 90 16.29 4.78 6.01
CA MET A 90 17.59 5.36 5.64
C MET A 90 17.99 6.58 6.47
N ARG A 91 17.04 7.21 7.17
CA ARG A 91 17.31 8.30 8.13
C ARG A 91 17.53 7.78 9.56
N GLY A 92 17.61 6.49 9.76
CA GLY A 92 17.73 5.88 11.09
C GLY A 92 16.44 5.95 11.92
N ILE A 93 15.29 6.25 11.29
CA ILE A 93 14.00 6.33 11.99
C ILE A 93 13.29 4.98 11.81
N PRO A 94 13.06 4.21 12.89
CA PRO A 94 12.42 2.90 12.79
C PRO A 94 10.98 3.00 12.28
N LEU A 95 10.46 1.92 11.70
CA LEU A 95 9.02 1.84 11.39
C LEU A 95 8.19 1.94 12.67
N TYR A 96 6.97 2.46 12.53
CA TYR A 96 5.98 2.30 13.57
C TYR A 96 5.54 0.84 13.62
N GLN A 97 5.51 0.26 14.79
CA GLN A 97 4.82 -0.99 15.07
C GLN A 97 3.35 -0.66 15.28
N ILE A 98 2.50 -1.08 14.36
CA ILE A 98 1.05 -0.76 14.40
C ILE A 98 0.26 -2.00 14.80
N ASP A 99 0.20 -2.97 13.92
CA ASP A 99 -0.37 -4.30 14.10
C ASP A 99 0.20 -5.23 13.02
N THR A 100 -0.01 -6.53 13.17
CA THR A 100 0.61 -7.52 12.28
C THR A 100 0.22 -7.35 10.82
N LEU A 101 -1.03 -6.98 10.50
CA LEU A 101 -1.46 -6.79 9.11
C LEU A 101 -0.83 -5.56 8.47
N VAL A 102 -0.77 -4.44 9.18
CA VAL A 102 -0.09 -3.22 8.70
C VAL A 102 1.40 -3.47 8.54
N ASP A 103 2.03 -4.13 9.52
CA ASP A 103 3.46 -4.40 9.51
C ASP A 103 3.86 -5.33 8.36
N LEU A 104 3.05 -6.37 8.05
CA LEU A 104 3.31 -7.26 6.91
C LEU A 104 3.19 -6.53 5.56
N ILE A 105 2.18 -5.66 5.39
CA ILE A 105 2.03 -4.84 4.18
C ILE A 105 3.23 -3.90 4.02
N ASN A 106 3.68 -3.29 5.11
CA ASN A 106 4.86 -2.44 5.12
C ASN A 106 6.12 -3.23 4.71
N LEU A 107 6.31 -4.46 5.20
CA LEU A 107 7.43 -5.31 4.80
C LEU A 107 7.40 -5.66 3.31
N VAL A 108 6.23 -6.05 2.78
CA VAL A 108 6.10 -6.34 1.34
C VAL A 108 6.36 -5.09 0.50
N SER A 109 5.82 -3.94 0.91
CA SER A 109 6.06 -2.66 0.25
C SER A 109 7.54 -2.27 0.26
N LEU A 110 8.23 -2.50 1.38
CA LEU A 110 9.68 -2.30 1.51
C LEU A 110 10.48 -3.21 0.58
N ARG A 111 10.16 -4.49 0.50
CA ARG A 111 10.88 -5.47 -0.31
C ARG A 111 10.68 -5.26 -1.81
N THR A 112 9.45 -4.97 -2.22
CA THR A 112 9.07 -4.92 -3.63
C THR A 112 9.14 -3.52 -4.25
N GLY A 113 9.05 -2.46 -3.43
CA GLY A 113 8.93 -1.08 -3.90
C GLY A 113 7.52 -0.70 -4.36
N HIS A 114 6.56 -1.63 -4.36
CA HIS A 114 5.17 -1.32 -4.66
C HIS A 114 4.51 -0.57 -3.49
N SER A 115 3.75 0.48 -3.80
CA SER A 115 2.81 1.06 -2.84
C SER A 115 1.59 0.16 -2.77
N ILE A 116 1.27 -0.30 -1.56
CA ILE A 116 0.21 -1.27 -1.32
C ILE A 116 -0.84 -0.63 -0.42
N GLY A 117 -2.09 -0.62 -0.86
CA GLY A 117 -3.24 -0.26 -0.03
C GLY A 117 -3.67 -1.46 0.81
N GLY A 118 -3.91 -1.24 2.11
CA GLY A 118 -4.35 -2.28 3.03
C GLY A 118 -5.63 -1.87 3.76
N PHE A 119 -6.72 -2.59 3.49
CA PHE A 119 -8.05 -2.22 3.95
C PHE A 119 -8.69 -3.31 4.79
N ASP A 120 -9.43 -2.89 5.80
CA ASP A 120 -10.44 -3.71 6.46
C ASP A 120 -11.59 -3.90 5.46
N ALA A 121 -11.68 -5.09 4.87
CA ALA A 121 -12.61 -5.37 3.80
C ALA A 121 -14.07 -5.29 4.27
N ASP A 122 -14.34 -5.53 5.56
CA ASP A 122 -15.68 -5.47 6.14
C ASP A 122 -16.20 -4.02 6.28
N LYS A 123 -15.32 -3.01 6.15
CA LYS A 123 -15.67 -1.59 6.16
C LYS A 123 -15.87 -1.00 4.76
N ILE A 124 -15.56 -1.73 3.71
CA ILE A 124 -15.75 -1.29 2.33
C ILE A 124 -17.23 -1.34 1.99
N GLN A 125 -17.75 -0.29 1.37
CA GLN A 125 -19.15 -0.17 1.01
C GLN A 125 -19.38 -0.36 -0.49
N GLY A 126 -20.42 -1.13 -0.83
CA GLY A 126 -20.78 -1.42 -2.21
C GLY A 126 -20.14 -2.70 -2.75
N ALA A 127 -20.40 -2.98 -4.03
CA ALA A 127 -20.05 -4.25 -4.68
C ALA A 127 -18.72 -4.19 -5.44
N TYR A 128 -18.18 -3.01 -5.71
CA TYR A 128 -16.96 -2.82 -6.47
C TYR A 128 -16.16 -1.61 -5.97
N LEU A 129 -14.90 -1.58 -6.33
CA LEU A 129 -14.01 -0.43 -6.18
C LEU A 129 -13.73 0.18 -7.55
N GLU A 130 -13.56 1.49 -7.59
CA GLU A 130 -13.10 2.20 -8.78
C GLU A 130 -11.76 2.87 -8.50
N LEU A 131 -10.77 2.60 -9.36
CA LEU A 131 -9.52 3.35 -9.39
C LEU A 131 -9.68 4.51 -10.39
N GLY A 132 -9.62 5.73 -9.89
CA GLY A 132 -9.68 6.96 -10.67
C GLY A 132 -8.63 7.96 -10.23
N ILE A 133 -8.76 9.22 -10.72
CA ILE A 133 -7.91 10.34 -10.30
C ILE A 133 -8.68 11.19 -9.29
N GLY A 134 -8.03 11.57 -8.19
CA GLY A 134 -8.59 12.41 -7.15
C GLY A 134 -8.97 13.80 -7.68
N LYS A 135 -10.12 14.31 -7.26
CA LYS A 135 -10.68 15.60 -7.70
C LYS A 135 -10.36 16.71 -6.70
N ALA A 136 -10.42 17.97 -7.16
CA ALA A 136 -10.28 19.13 -6.29
C ALA A 136 -11.37 19.13 -5.21
N GLY A 137 -10.96 19.32 -3.96
CA GLY A 137 -11.88 19.35 -2.81
C GLY A 137 -12.50 17.99 -2.45
N GLU A 138 -12.07 16.88 -3.06
CA GLU A 138 -12.57 15.56 -2.73
C GLU A 138 -12.24 15.19 -1.28
N PRO A 139 -13.24 14.83 -0.44
CA PRO A 139 -13.02 14.53 0.97
C PRO A 139 -12.14 13.28 1.14
N PHE A 140 -11.05 13.40 1.89
CA PHE A 140 -10.20 12.28 2.23
C PHE A 140 -9.47 12.54 3.55
N GLU A 141 -9.66 11.66 4.51
CA GLU A 141 -8.96 11.69 5.80
C GLU A 141 -7.88 10.60 5.81
N GLY A 142 -6.62 11.00 5.65
CA GLY A 142 -5.48 10.07 5.62
C GLY A 142 -5.12 9.58 7.01
N ILE A 143 -4.85 8.29 7.16
CA ILE A 143 -4.47 7.65 8.44
C ILE A 143 -3.30 8.41 9.07
N GLY A 144 -3.54 8.98 10.26
CA GLY A 144 -2.55 9.73 11.02
C GLY A 144 -2.08 11.05 10.36
N LYS A 145 -2.78 11.52 9.32
CA LYS A 145 -2.43 12.75 8.58
C LYS A 145 -3.53 13.80 8.57
N GLY A 146 -4.75 13.44 9.02
CA GLY A 146 -5.93 14.28 8.91
C GLY A 146 -6.37 14.50 7.46
N VAL A 147 -6.99 15.64 7.17
CA VAL A 147 -7.47 15.97 5.81
C VAL A 147 -6.30 16.03 4.82
N LEU A 148 -6.36 15.20 3.79
CA LEU A 148 -5.35 15.09 2.74
C LEU A 148 -5.92 15.56 1.41
N ASN A 149 -5.23 16.48 0.73
CA ASN A 149 -5.58 16.85 -0.64
C ASN A 149 -5.14 15.74 -1.61
N ILE A 150 -6.12 14.95 -2.08
CA ILE A 150 -5.92 13.85 -3.02
C ILE A 150 -6.07 14.23 -4.48
N GLU A 151 -6.36 15.51 -4.81
CA GLU A 151 -6.42 16.00 -6.18
C GLU A 151 -5.18 15.57 -6.97
N GLY A 152 -5.38 14.93 -8.13
CA GLY A 152 -4.31 14.42 -8.98
C GLY A 152 -3.60 13.16 -8.46
N LEU A 153 -4.04 12.55 -7.35
CA LEU A 153 -3.55 11.23 -6.95
C LEU A 153 -4.43 10.12 -7.55
N PRO A 154 -3.85 8.98 -7.95
CA PRO A 154 -4.65 7.78 -8.14
C PRO A 154 -5.37 7.42 -6.83
N VAL A 155 -6.68 7.19 -6.89
CA VAL A 155 -7.49 6.91 -5.71
C VAL A 155 -8.47 5.78 -5.97
N TYR A 156 -8.49 4.81 -5.04
CA TYR A 156 -9.54 3.79 -4.97
C TYR A 156 -10.74 4.35 -4.23
N ARG A 157 -11.91 4.16 -4.80
CA ARG A 157 -13.21 4.57 -4.21
C ARG A 157 -14.12 3.37 -4.08
N ASP A 158 -14.85 3.35 -2.99
CA ASP A 158 -16.03 2.52 -2.82
C ASP A 158 -17.31 3.39 -2.98
N ALA A 159 -18.49 2.86 -2.64
CA ALA A 159 -19.75 3.60 -2.76
C ALA A 159 -19.82 4.88 -1.88
N SER A 160 -18.97 5.01 -0.86
CA SER A 160 -18.94 6.16 0.06
C SER A 160 -17.81 7.15 -0.21
N GLY A 161 -16.90 6.88 -1.15
CA GLY A 161 -15.80 7.78 -1.49
C GLY A 161 -14.43 7.14 -1.43
N GLY A 162 -13.38 7.98 -1.38
CA GLY A 162 -12.00 7.52 -1.40
C GLY A 162 -11.63 6.65 -0.20
N ILE A 163 -11.01 5.48 -0.47
CA ILE A 163 -10.52 4.57 0.56
C ILE A 163 -9.00 4.52 0.62
N GLY A 164 -8.29 4.75 -0.48
CA GLY A 164 -6.84 4.66 -0.50
C GLY A 164 -6.20 5.27 -1.73
N THR A 165 -4.99 5.75 -1.55
CA THR A 165 -4.08 6.27 -2.58
C THR A 165 -2.70 5.63 -2.38
N PRO A 166 -1.79 5.64 -3.37
CA PRO A 166 -0.44 5.14 -3.13
C PRO A 166 0.37 5.96 -2.10
N THR A 167 -0.17 7.09 -1.62
CA THR A 167 0.44 7.92 -0.56
C THR A 167 -0.10 7.59 0.84
N SER A 168 -1.39 7.25 0.96
CA SER A 168 -2.06 6.99 2.26
C SER A 168 -3.42 6.35 2.04
N ASP A 169 -3.81 5.50 2.98
CA ASP A 169 -5.16 4.96 3.08
C ASP A 169 -6.03 5.87 3.96
N ASN A 170 -7.35 5.70 3.85
CA ASN A 170 -8.35 6.51 4.55
C ASN A 170 -8.68 5.92 5.93
N GLU A 171 -8.88 6.79 6.93
CA GLU A 171 -9.26 6.41 8.30
C GLU A 171 -10.49 5.48 8.35
N ARG A 172 -11.47 5.66 7.46
CA ARG A 172 -12.73 4.91 7.46
C ARG A 172 -12.54 3.42 7.24
N THR A 173 -11.62 3.04 6.36
CA THR A 173 -11.37 1.63 5.98
C THR A 173 -10.09 1.08 6.57
N LYS A 174 -9.49 1.78 7.54
CA LYS A 174 -8.26 1.31 8.17
C LYS A 174 -8.43 -0.03 8.90
N MET A 175 -7.42 -0.86 8.81
CA MET A 175 -7.29 -2.07 9.60
C MET A 175 -7.08 -1.75 11.08
N ASN A 176 -7.50 -2.67 11.93
CA ASN A 176 -7.27 -2.64 13.38
C ASN A 176 -7.26 -4.07 13.93
N LEU A 177 -7.11 -4.23 15.24
CA LEU A 177 -7.04 -5.56 15.88
C LEU A 177 -8.33 -6.39 15.72
N GLY A 178 -9.46 -5.76 15.39
CA GLY A 178 -10.73 -6.43 15.13
C GLY A 178 -10.96 -6.79 13.66
N THR A 179 -10.02 -6.48 12.76
CA THR A 179 -10.14 -6.80 11.33
C THR A 179 -10.13 -8.31 11.12
N THR A 180 -11.18 -8.82 10.46
CA THR A 180 -11.37 -10.25 10.17
C THR A 180 -11.20 -10.60 8.70
N HIS A 181 -11.30 -9.62 7.81
CA HIS A 181 -11.02 -9.78 6.39
C HIS A 181 -10.16 -8.63 5.89
N ILE A 182 -9.05 -8.97 5.23
CA ILE A 182 -8.17 -8.00 4.59
C ILE A 182 -8.44 -7.93 3.09
N LEU A 183 -8.43 -6.73 2.54
CA LEU A 183 -8.19 -6.47 1.12
C LEU A 183 -6.86 -5.72 0.98
N ALA A 184 -5.86 -6.37 0.38
CA ALA A 184 -4.60 -5.72 0.04
C ALA A 184 -4.52 -5.52 -1.47
N ILE A 185 -4.19 -4.31 -1.94
CA ILE A 185 -4.10 -3.97 -3.36
C ILE A 185 -2.68 -3.51 -3.67
N VAL A 186 -1.98 -4.28 -4.51
CA VAL A 186 -0.64 -3.97 -5.00
C VAL A 186 -0.73 -3.18 -6.29
N ASN A 187 -0.14 -1.99 -6.33
CA ASN A 187 -0.21 -1.08 -7.47
C ASN A 187 1.03 -1.23 -8.38
N GLY A 188 0.83 -1.65 -9.62
CA GLY A 188 1.87 -1.82 -10.63
C GLY A 188 1.79 -0.76 -11.73
N TYR A 189 2.37 0.42 -11.51
CA TYR A 189 2.48 1.46 -12.54
C TYR A 189 3.58 1.16 -13.57
N ASN A 190 4.39 0.13 -13.33
CA ASN A 190 5.37 -0.45 -14.25
C ASN A 190 4.85 -1.71 -14.98
N GLY A 191 3.52 -1.92 -14.98
CA GLY A 191 2.87 -3.11 -15.53
C GLY A 191 2.82 -4.28 -14.56
N LYS A 192 2.75 -5.51 -15.09
CA LYS A 192 2.53 -6.74 -14.30
C LYS A 192 3.78 -7.23 -13.55
N LYS A 193 4.95 -6.64 -13.81
CA LYS A 193 6.21 -7.13 -13.24
C LYS A 193 6.22 -7.01 -11.71
N GLY A 194 6.47 -8.11 -11.03
CA GLY A 194 6.57 -8.18 -9.56
C GLY A 194 5.23 -8.24 -8.81
N LEU A 195 4.08 -8.12 -9.50
CA LEU A 195 2.77 -8.13 -8.84
C LEU A 195 2.41 -9.49 -8.25
N LYS A 196 2.70 -10.57 -8.99
CA LYS A 196 2.43 -11.94 -8.54
C LYS A 196 3.26 -12.26 -7.31
N GLU A 197 4.53 -11.96 -7.35
CA GLU A 197 5.49 -12.17 -6.27
C GLU A 197 5.10 -11.38 -5.01
N ALA A 198 4.65 -10.12 -5.18
CA ALA A 198 4.16 -9.31 -4.07
C ALA A 198 2.88 -9.89 -3.44
N ALA A 199 1.92 -10.33 -4.26
CA ALA A 199 0.69 -10.95 -3.78
C ALA A 199 0.96 -12.29 -3.06
N GLU A 200 1.82 -13.14 -3.60
CA GLU A 200 2.25 -14.39 -2.98
C GLU A 200 2.98 -14.16 -1.65
N MET A 201 3.80 -13.11 -1.57
CA MET A 201 4.48 -12.71 -0.32
C MET A 201 3.46 -12.27 0.73
N ILE A 202 2.44 -11.48 0.38
CA ILE A 202 1.35 -11.10 1.31
C ILE A 202 0.67 -12.35 1.85
N LEU A 203 0.26 -13.28 0.98
CA LEU A 203 -0.41 -14.52 1.37
C LEU A 203 0.48 -15.38 2.29
N SER A 204 1.75 -15.53 1.96
CA SER A 204 2.72 -16.28 2.78
C SER A 204 2.86 -15.67 4.17
N LEU A 205 2.99 -14.34 4.28
CA LEU A 205 3.14 -13.65 5.56
C LEU A 205 1.85 -13.71 6.40
N ILE A 206 0.66 -13.70 5.79
CA ILE A 206 -0.61 -13.91 6.50
C ILE A 206 -0.59 -15.29 7.17
N HIS A 207 -0.20 -16.36 6.45
CA HIS A 207 -0.14 -17.71 7.01
C HIS A 207 0.89 -17.86 8.11
N ILE A 208 2.05 -17.21 8.00
CA ILE A 208 3.11 -17.25 9.03
C ILE A 208 2.68 -16.51 10.29
N SER A 209 1.88 -15.46 10.15
CA SER A 209 1.41 -14.64 11.27
C SER A 209 0.18 -15.21 11.98
N GLU A 210 -0.51 -16.20 11.40
CA GLU A 210 -1.57 -16.90 12.08
C GLU A 210 -1.00 -17.78 13.19
N PRO A 211 -1.51 -17.68 14.44
CA PRO A 211 -1.09 -18.60 15.50
C PRO A 211 -1.44 -20.02 15.08
N THR A 212 -0.40 -20.88 15.00
CA THR A 212 -0.58 -22.32 14.75
C THR A 212 -1.65 -22.85 15.71
N ARG A 213 -2.75 -23.38 15.17
CA ARG A 213 -3.73 -24.11 16.01
C ARG A 213 -3.00 -25.32 16.57
N PRO A 214 -2.92 -25.50 17.89
CA PRO A 214 -2.52 -26.78 18.43
C PRO A 214 -3.56 -27.82 17.98
N TYR A 215 -3.09 -28.91 17.38
CA TYR A 215 -3.90 -30.07 17.05
C TYR A 215 -4.41 -30.73 18.32
#